data_252f879f65c9135806e3e34cd733f3ab
#
_entry.id   252f879f65c9135806e3e34cd733f3ab
#
_cell.length_a   1.000
_cell.length_b   1.000
_cell.length_c   1.000
_cell.angle_alpha   90.00
_cell.angle_beta   90.00
_cell.angle_gamma   90.00
#
_symmetry.space_group_name_H-M   'P 1'
#
loop_
_entity.id
_entity.type
_entity.pdbx_description
1 polymer ?
#
loop_
_entity_poly.entity_id
_entity_poly.type
_entity_poly.pdbx_seq_one_letter_code
_entity_poly.pdbx_strand_id
1 'polypeptide(L)'
;MKTQVMTFRISNSFEEWAKHFDSHLEIQKAAGMMPLFRGPHEDDPQKVCIVIQISDDAKADAFMQEHEADILESGHILETTEVNKYL
;
A
#
# COMPACT_ATOMS: atom_id res chain seq x y z
N MET A 1 5.47 6.41 -16.25
CA MET A 1 5.57 5.94 -14.86
C MET A 1 4.90 6.96 -13.94
N LYS A 2 4.09 6.49 -13.02
CA LYS A 2 3.39 7.36 -12.06
C LYS A 2 3.89 7.09 -10.66
N THR A 3 3.87 8.13 -9.81
CA THR A 3 4.14 8.00 -8.38
C THR A 3 2.82 8.13 -7.65
N GLN A 4 2.44 7.10 -6.91
CA GLN A 4 1.21 7.08 -6.13
C GLN A 4 1.54 7.29 -4.66
N VAL A 5 0.88 8.29 -4.05
CA VAL A 5 0.95 8.52 -2.61
C VAL A 5 -0.38 8.09 -2.02
N MET A 6 -0.34 7.12 -1.13
CA MET A 6 -1.55 6.57 -0.52
C MET A 6 -1.45 6.66 0.99
N THR A 7 -2.52 7.16 1.62
CA THR A 7 -2.64 7.19 3.08
C THR A 7 -3.91 6.45 3.48
N PHE A 8 -3.85 5.78 4.62
CA PHE A 8 -4.99 5.02 5.16
C PHE A 8 -4.77 4.72 6.63
N ARG A 9 -5.81 4.24 7.29
CA ARG A 9 -5.74 3.80 8.67
C ARG A 9 -5.65 2.28 8.74
N ILE A 10 -5.02 1.79 9.80
CA ILE A 10 -4.90 0.35 10.07
C ILE A 10 -5.52 0.02 11.43
N SER A 11 -6.00 -1.21 11.58
CA SER A 11 -6.64 -1.68 12.80
C SER A 11 -5.68 -2.38 13.76
N ASN A 12 -4.47 -2.73 13.30
CA ASN A 12 -3.44 -3.39 14.12
C ASN A 12 -2.23 -2.46 14.32
N SER A 13 -1.13 -3.01 14.83
CA SER A 13 0.09 -2.22 14.99
C SER A 13 0.76 -1.97 13.64
N PHE A 14 1.54 -0.89 13.55
CA PHE A 14 2.31 -0.61 12.35
C PHE A 14 3.29 -1.76 12.03
N GLU A 15 3.92 -2.32 13.05
CA GLU A 15 4.90 -3.40 12.85
C GLU A 15 4.25 -4.63 12.21
N GLU A 16 3.06 -5.01 12.65
CA GLU A 16 2.33 -6.13 12.06
C GLU A 16 1.92 -5.85 10.63
N TRP A 17 1.40 -4.66 10.39
CA TRP A 17 1.04 -4.23 9.04
C TRP A 17 2.27 -4.23 8.12
N ALA A 18 3.39 -3.68 8.59
CA ALA A 18 4.61 -3.59 7.81
C ALA A 18 5.17 -4.95 7.44
N LYS A 19 5.12 -5.91 8.35
CA LYS A 19 5.50 -7.30 8.08
C LYS A 19 4.68 -7.87 6.93
N HIS A 20 3.37 -7.66 6.99
CA HIS A 20 2.46 -8.15 5.96
C HIS A 20 2.75 -7.47 4.61
N PHE A 21 2.92 -6.15 4.62
CA PHE A 21 3.26 -5.39 3.42
C PHE A 21 4.57 -5.88 2.81
N ASP A 22 5.61 -6.04 3.63
CA ASP A 22 6.93 -6.48 3.15
C ASP A 22 6.91 -7.90 2.58
N SER A 23 6.02 -8.76 3.06
CA SER A 23 5.89 -10.12 2.56
C SER A 23 5.38 -10.16 1.11
N HIS A 24 4.81 -9.05 0.61
CA HIS A 24 4.27 -8.94 -0.75
C HIS A 24 5.16 -8.16 -1.70
N LEU A 25 6.37 -7.76 -1.29
CA LEU A 25 7.25 -6.92 -2.12
C LEU A 25 7.56 -7.53 -3.48
N GLU A 26 7.87 -8.82 -3.53
CA GLU A 26 8.23 -9.47 -4.79
C GLU A 26 7.06 -9.53 -5.77
N ILE A 27 5.86 -9.84 -5.28
CA ILE A 27 4.69 -9.89 -6.15
C ILE A 27 4.25 -8.48 -6.58
N GLN A 28 4.48 -7.47 -5.75
CA GLN A 28 4.24 -6.08 -6.13
C GLN A 28 5.15 -5.67 -7.27
N LYS A 29 6.44 -6.00 -7.19
CA LYS A 29 7.40 -5.72 -8.26
C LYS A 29 7.01 -6.41 -9.57
N ALA A 30 6.57 -7.66 -9.49
CA ALA A 30 6.10 -8.41 -10.66
C ALA A 30 4.87 -7.77 -11.29
N ALA A 31 4.07 -7.04 -10.52
CA ALA A 31 2.90 -6.30 -11.00
C ALA A 31 3.24 -4.88 -11.45
N GLY A 32 4.51 -4.53 -11.58
CA GLY A 32 4.93 -3.20 -12.00
C GLY A 32 4.79 -2.13 -10.92
N MET A 33 4.81 -2.54 -9.66
CA MET A 33 4.69 -1.64 -8.51
C MET A 33 6.00 -1.64 -7.73
N MET A 34 6.66 -0.48 -7.63
CA MET A 34 7.91 -0.33 -6.89
C MET A 34 7.67 0.53 -5.65
N PRO A 35 7.58 -0.06 -4.46
CA PRO A 35 7.47 0.73 -3.23
C PRO A 35 8.74 1.55 -2.98
N LEU A 36 8.57 2.83 -2.73
CA LEU A 36 9.66 3.75 -2.42
C LEU A 36 9.72 4.09 -0.93
N PHE A 37 8.57 4.09 -0.26
CA PHE A 37 8.48 4.49 1.13
C PHE A 37 7.24 3.88 1.75
N ARG A 38 7.33 3.51 3.03
CA ARG A 38 6.21 3.21 3.90
C ARG A 38 6.55 3.72 5.31
N GLY A 39 5.59 4.29 6.00
CA GLY A 39 5.84 4.76 7.34
C GLY A 39 4.57 5.16 8.05
N PRO A 40 4.57 5.16 9.39
CA PRO A 40 3.46 5.66 10.17
C PRO A 40 3.52 7.19 10.28
N HIS A 41 2.36 7.80 10.52
CA HIS A 41 2.30 9.22 10.82
C HIS A 41 2.98 9.48 12.18
N GLU A 42 3.71 10.60 12.31
CA GLU A 42 4.48 10.87 13.53
C GLU A 42 3.63 10.99 14.79
N ASP A 43 2.40 11.47 14.66
CA ASP A 43 1.48 11.67 15.79
C ASP A 43 0.41 10.57 15.90
N ASP A 44 0.30 9.69 14.92
CA ASP A 44 -0.73 8.65 14.89
C ASP A 44 -0.18 7.41 14.21
N PRO A 45 0.35 6.44 14.96
CA PRO A 45 0.98 5.26 14.37
C PRO A 45 0.02 4.33 13.63
N GLN A 46 -1.29 4.53 13.76
CA GLN A 46 -2.29 3.78 13.01
C GLN A 46 -2.68 4.46 11.70
N LYS A 47 -2.10 5.61 11.41
CA LYS A 47 -2.20 6.25 10.09
C LYS A 47 -0.93 5.97 9.32
N VAL A 48 -1.06 5.36 8.14
CA VAL A 48 0.08 4.88 7.34
C VAL A 48 0.13 5.63 6.02
N CYS A 49 1.35 5.90 5.57
CA CYS A 49 1.60 6.45 4.23
C CYS A 49 2.47 5.46 3.45
N ILE A 50 2.08 5.16 2.21
CA ILE A 50 2.93 4.45 1.26
C ILE A 50 3.13 5.30 0.01
N VAL A 51 4.35 5.25 -0.53
CA VAL A 51 4.69 5.87 -1.81
C VAL A 51 5.17 4.76 -2.73
N ILE A 52 4.48 4.61 -3.86
CA ILE A 52 4.75 3.52 -4.81
C ILE A 52 4.85 4.10 -6.22
N GLN A 53 5.87 3.67 -6.97
CA GLN A 53 5.94 3.95 -8.40
C GLN A 53 5.20 2.85 -9.16
N ILE A 54 4.37 3.24 -10.12
CA ILE A 54 3.55 2.33 -10.91
C ILE A 54 3.97 2.48 -12.38
N SER A 55 4.42 1.38 -12.99
CA SER A 55 4.83 1.36 -14.40
C SER A 55 3.67 0.96 -15.33
N ASP A 56 2.65 0.28 -14.80
CA ASP A 56 1.52 -0.20 -15.57
C ASP A 56 0.26 -0.17 -14.72
N ASP A 57 -0.64 0.78 -14.99
CA ASP A 57 -1.87 0.96 -14.22
C ASP A 57 -2.77 -0.28 -14.26
N ALA A 58 -2.88 -0.93 -15.42
CA ALA A 58 -3.75 -2.10 -15.54
C ALA A 58 -3.27 -3.26 -14.69
N LYS A 59 -1.96 -3.48 -14.64
CA LYS A 59 -1.38 -4.53 -13.78
C LYS A 59 -1.54 -4.19 -12.31
N ALA A 60 -1.35 -2.93 -11.93
CA ALA A 60 -1.51 -2.48 -10.55
C ALA A 60 -2.97 -2.65 -10.09
N ASP A 61 -3.93 -2.28 -10.92
CA ASP A 61 -5.35 -2.44 -10.62
C ASP A 61 -5.72 -3.92 -10.47
N ALA A 62 -5.22 -4.77 -11.36
CA ALA A 62 -5.44 -6.21 -11.29
C ALA A 62 -4.85 -6.81 -10.00
N PHE A 63 -3.66 -6.35 -9.61
CA PHE A 63 -3.01 -6.75 -8.37
C PHE A 63 -3.87 -6.41 -7.16
N MET A 64 -4.39 -5.18 -7.10
CA MET A 64 -5.22 -4.74 -5.98
C MET A 64 -6.51 -5.56 -5.86
N GLN A 65 -7.14 -5.90 -6.97
CA GLN A 65 -8.33 -6.74 -6.99
C GLN A 65 -8.03 -8.17 -6.57
N GLU A 66 -6.96 -8.75 -7.09
CA GLU A 66 -6.55 -10.12 -6.80
C GLU A 66 -6.17 -10.32 -5.33
N HIS A 67 -5.53 -9.32 -4.73
CA HIS A 67 -5.01 -9.40 -3.37
C HIS A 67 -5.83 -8.62 -2.34
N GLU A 68 -7.08 -8.27 -2.66
CA GLU A 68 -7.94 -7.50 -1.76
C GLU A 68 -8.10 -8.18 -0.40
N ALA A 69 -8.30 -9.49 -0.37
CA ALA A 69 -8.44 -10.24 0.88
C ALA A 69 -7.18 -10.15 1.74
N ASP A 70 -6.00 -10.25 1.11
CA ASP A 70 -4.71 -10.13 1.81
C ASP A 70 -4.52 -8.71 2.36
N ILE A 71 -4.93 -7.70 1.61
CA ILE A 71 -4.85 -6.30 2.04
C ILE A 71 -5.73 -6.09 3.28
N LEU A 72 -6.94 -6.63 3.29
CA LEU A 72 -7.83 -6.56 4.44
C LEU A 72 -7.25 -7.28 5.65
N GLU A 73 -6.63 -8.43 5.46
CA GLU A 73 -5.98 -9.19 6.54
C GLU A 73 -4.81 -8.44 7.16
N SER A 74 -4.15 -7.55 6.40
CA SER A 74 -3.06 -6.73 6.93
C SER A 74 -3.51 -5.68 7.94
N GLY A 75 -4.82 -5.48 8.07
CA GLY A 75 -5.41 -4.47 8.95
C GLY A 75 -5.75 -3.16 8.24
N HIS A 76 -5.57 -3.10 6.92
CA HIS A 76 -5.90 -1.91 6.12
C HIS A 76 -7.43 -1.66 6.17
N ILE A 77 -7.82 -0.46 6.59
CA ILE A 77 -9.23 -0.05 6.65
C ILE A 77 -9.54 0.69 5.35
N LEU A 78 -10.15 -0.01 4.39
CA LEU A 78 -10.30 0.45 3.01
C LEU A 78 -11.01 1.80 2.87
N GLU A 79 -12.06 2.06 3.66
CA GLU A 79 -12.83 3.29 3.57
C GLU A 79 -12.05 4.54 3.98
N THR A 80 -10.88 4.39 4.62
CA THR A 80 -10.02 5.50 5.02
C THR A 80 -8.96 5.84 3.97
N THR A 81 -8.92 5.09 2.88
CA THR A 81 -7.87 5.21 1.88
C THR A 81 -8.00 6.49 1.05
N GLU A 82 -6.92 7.26 0.99
CA GLU A 82 -6.79 8.43 0.11
C GLU A 82 -5.63 8.18 -0.84
N VAL A 83 -5.86 8.40 -2.14
CA VAL A 83 -4.88 8.15 -3.18
C VAL A 83 -4.67 9.40 -4.00
N ASN A 84 -3.41 9.80 -4.16
CA ASN A 84 -3.01 10.88 -5.06
C ASN A 84 -1.92 10.35 -6.00
N LYS A 85 -2.06 10.62 -7.29
CA LYS A 85 -1.11 10.16 -8.30
C LYS A 85 -0.43 11.36 -8.96
N TYR A 86 0.88 11.25 -9.14
CA TYR A 86 1.73 12.30 -9.71
C TYR A 86 2.53 11.72 -10.88
N LEU A 87 2.77 12.55 -11.89
CA LEU A 87 3.55 12.15 -13.08
C LEU A 87 5.04 12.40 -12.93
#